data_7031b239c114a26fa718b3966b3de107
#
_entry.id   7031b239c114a26fa718b3966b3de107
#
_cell.length_a   1.000
_cell.length_b   1.000
_cell.length_c   1.000
_cell.angle_alpha   90.00
_cell.angle_beta   90.00
_cell.angle_gamma   90.00
#
_symmetry.space_group_name_H-M   'P 1'
#
loop_
_entity.id
_entity.type
_entity.pdbx_description
1 polymer ?
#
loop_
_entity_poly.entity_id
_entity_poly.type
_entity_poly.pdbx_seq_one_letter_code
_entity_poly.pdbx_strand_id
1 'polypeptide(L)'
;ALMDAGVPIKEPVAGIAMGLIKEGDDFSVLSDILGDEDHLGDMDFKVAGTKDGITSLQMDIKITGITFEIMEKALDQAKDGRVHILNEMNKTIKSSRKEVGKHTPKMETIKVDKKDIATVIGKGGATIREIVEKSGAKVDVKDTGEVTVAAANEEIRKLAVQMINDLVAKPEMGKTYKGKVVKIMEFGAFVNFLGKQDGL
;
A
#
# COMPACT_ATOMS: atom_id res chain seq x y z
N ALA A 1 -6.11 -9.38 0.00
CA ALA A 1 -4.91 -8.53 -0.14
C ALA A 1 -5.28 -7.05 0.06
N LEU A 2 -6.11 -6.42 -0.81
CA LEU A 2 -6.45 -4.98 -0.70
C LEU A 2 -7.08 -4.62 0.65
N MET A 3 -8.04 -5.40 1.13
CA MET A 3 -8.67 -5.19 2.43
C MET A 3 -7.67 -5.29 3.59
N ASP A 4 -6.76 -6.25 3.52
CA ASP A 4 -5.70 -6.42 4.52
C ASP A 4 -4.67 -5.28 4.49
N ALA A 5 -4.41 -4.74 3.31
CA ALA A 5 -3.58 -3.54 3.13
C ALA A 5 -4.27 -2.22 3.55
N GLY A 6 -5.52 -2.26 3.99
CA GLY A 6 -6.25 -1.07 4.41
C GLY A 6 -6.87 -0.25 3.27
N VAL A 7 -6.91 -0.78 2.05
CA VAL A 7 -7.56 -0.10 0.94
C VAL A 7 -9.08 -0.16 1.12
N PRO A 8 -9.77 0.99 1.16
CA PRO A 8 -11.23 1.02 1.32
C PRO A 8 -11.92 0.60 0.01
N ILE A 9 -12.25 -0.68 -0.10
CA ILE A 9 -13.07 -1.21 -1.19
C ILE A 9 -14.55 -1.23 -0.78
N LYS A 10 -15.44 -1.08 -1.74
CA LYS A 10 -16.90 -1.05 -1.49
C LYS A 10 -17.40 -2.40 -0.97
N GLU A 11 -17.02 -3.49 -1.65
CA GLU A 11 -17.42 -4.86 -1.31
C GLU A 11 -16.26 -5.83 -1.59
N PRO A 12 -16.16 -6.93 -0.85
CA PRO A 12 -15.21 -7.98 -1.16
C PRO A 12 -15.44 -8.58 -2.55
N VAL A 13 -14.37 -8.88 -3.25
CA VAL A 13 -14.39 -9.50 -4.59
C VAL A 13 -13.65 -10.82 -4.52
N ALA A 14 -14.28 -11.88 -5.04
CA ALA A 14 -13.64 -13.16 -5.31
C ALA A 14 -13.65 -13.47 -6.80
N GLY A 15 -12.65 -14.20 -7.25
CA GLY A 15 -12.54 -14.68 -8.63
C GLY A 15 -12.38 -16.18 -8.67
N ILE A 16 -12.81 -16.79 -9.77
CA ILE A 16 -12.63 -18.21 -10.05
C ILE A 16 -12.31 -18.38 -11.53
N ALA A 17 -11.43 -19.36 -11.84
CA ALA A 17 -11.14 -19.79 -13.17
C ALA A 17 -12.00 -21.00 -13.51
N MET A 18 -12.71 -20.91 -14.62
CA MET A 18 -13.64 -21.94 -15.12
C MET A 18 -13.15 -22.47 -16.46
N GLY A 19 -13.49 -23.71 -16.76
CA GLY A 19 -13.18 -24.35 -18.02
C GLY A 19 -14.38 -25.06 -18.62
N LEU A 20 -14.25 -25.46 -19.88
CA LEU A 20 -15.21 -26.24 -20.61
C LEU A 20 -14.51 -27.36 -21.36
N ILE A 21 -15.10 -28.56 -21.31
CA ILE A 21 -14.82 -29.68 -22.22
C ILE A 21 -16.11 -30.01 -22.98
N LYS A 22 -16.03 -30.07 -24.29
CA LYS A 22 -17.18 -30.33 -25.17
C LYS A 22 -16.85 -31.42 -26.18
N GLU A 23 -17.66 -32.50 -26.20
CA GLU A 23 -17.61 -33.57 -27.20
C GLU A 23 -18.95 -33.72 -27.89
N GLY A 24 -19.05 -33.36 -29.15
CA GLY A 24 -20.33 -33.36 -29.86
C GLY A 24 -21.33 -32.41 -29.21
N ASP A 25 -22.47 -32.97 -28.76
CA ASP A 25 -23.51 -32.23 -28.06
C ASP A 25 -23.34 -32.26 -26.53
N ASP A 26 -22.50 -33.17 -26.01
CA ASP A 26 -22.21 -33.28 -24.61
C ASP A 26 -21.17 -32.24 -24.17
N PHE A 27 -21.32 -31.72 -22.92
CA PHE A 27 -20.37 -30.81 -22.36
C PHE A 27 -20.27 -30.91 -20.84
N SER A 28 -19.11 -30.53 -20.31
CA SER A 28 -18.84 -30.44 -18.86
C SER A 28 -18.16 -29.12 -18.57
N VAL A 29 -18.70 -28.42 -17.54
CA VAL A 29 -18.09 -27.19 -17.01
C VAL A 29 -17.21 -27.56 -15.82
N LEU A 30 -15.97 -27.08 -15.84
CA LEU A 30 -14.97 -27.29 -14.82
C LEU A 30 -14.84 -26.03 -13.93
N SER A 31 -14.71 -26.21 -12.63
CA SER A 31 -14.46 -25.12 -11.67
C SER A 31 -13.04 -25.18 -11.12
N ASP A 32 -12.43 -24.01 -10.92
CA ASP A 32 -11.09 -23.85 -10.36
C ASP A 32 -10.03 -24.66 -11.12
N ILE A 33 -9.97 -24.39 -12.42
CA ILE A 33 -9.17 -25.15 -13.38
C ILE A 33 -7.67 -25.01 -13.14
N LEU A 34 -6.94 -26.10 -13.38
CA LEU A 34 -5.49 -26.15 -13.42
C LEU A 34 -4.95 -25.63 -14.75
N GLY A 35 -3.64 -25.37 -14.83
CA GLY A 35 -2.98 -24.89 -16.04
C GLY A 35 -3.15 -25.81 -17.24
N ASP A 36 -3.16 -27.12 -17.06
CA ASP A 36 -3.38 -28.09 -18.13
C ASP A 36 -4.83 -28.05 -18.62
N GLU A 37 -5.80 -27.88 -17.74
CA GLU A 37 -7.22 -27.74 -18.09
C GLU A 37 -7.50 -26.40 -18.79
N ASP A 38 -6.78 -25.33 -18.41
CA ASP A 38 -6.78 -24.06 -19.13
C ASP A 38 -6.23 -24.22 -20.55
N HIS A 39 -5.13 -24.95 -20.72
CA HIS A 39 -4.46 -25.09 -22.01
C HIS A 39 -5.17 -26.06 -22.97
N LEU A 40 -5.64 -27.18 -22.46
CA LEU A 40 -6.23 -28.27 -23.27
C LEU A 40 -7.76 -28.16 -23.41
N GLY A 41 -8.42 -27.38 -22.57
CA GLY A 41 -9.87 -27.20 -22.62
C GLY A 41 -10.37 -26.44 -23.84
N ASP A 42 -11.64 -26.55 -24.12
CA ASP A 42 -12.32 -25.94 -25.28
C ASP A 42 -12.68 -24.46 -25.05
N MET A 43 -12.81 -24.07 -23.82
CA MET A 43 -12.99 -22.70 -23.37
C MET A 43 -12.45 -22.56 -21.93
N ASP A 44 -11.85 -21.44 -21.64
CA ASP A 44 -11.58 -20.99 -20.28
C ASP A 44 -12.12 -19.58 -20.04
N PHE A 45 -12.55 -19.30 -18.82
CA PHE A 45 -12.88 -17.94 -18.43
C PHE A 45 -12.58 -17.68 -16.97
N LYS A 46 -12.11 -16.47 -16.71
CA LYS A 46 -11.83 -15.95 -15.39
C LYS A 46 -12.90 -14.95 -15.05
N VAL A 47 -13.66 -15.22 -14.00
CA VAL A 47 -14.76 -14.35 -13.59
C VAL A 47 -14.55 -13.89 -12.16
N ALA A 48 -14.64 -12.59 -11.93
CA ALA A 48 -14.57 -11.99 -10.61
C ALA A 48 -15.84 -11.20 -10.30
N GLY A 49 -16.20 -11.13 -9.04
CA GLY A 49 -17.36 -10.36 -8.61
C GLY A 49 -17.58 -10.36 -7.11
N THR A 50 -18.55 -9.56 -6.72
CA THR A 50 -19.07 -9.46 -5.35
C THR A 50 -20.16 -10.53 -5.14
N LYS A 51 -20.78 -10.51 -3.96
CA LYS A 51 -21.99 -11.31 -3.69
C LYS A 51 -23.16 -10.94 -4.61
N ASP A 52 -23.20 -9.68 -5.09
CA ASP A 52 -24.34 -9.11 -5.82
C ASP A 52 -24.20 -9.24 -7.34
N GLY A 53 -22.99 -9.47 -7.86
CA GLY A 53 -22.79 -9.61 -9.30
C GLY A 53 -21.34 -9.70 -9.76
N ILE A 54 -21.19 -9.87 -11.06
CA ILE A 54 -19.90 -9.94 -11.75
C ILE A 54 -19.35 -8.53 -11.96
N THR A 55 -18.07 -8.34 -11.63
CA THR A 55 -17.35 -7.07 -11.84
C THR A 55 -16.32 -7.15 -12.95
N SER A 56 -15.87 -8.36 -13.30
CA SER A 56 -14.90 -8.59 -14.37
C SER A 56 -15.06 -9.99 -14.93
N LEU A 57 -14.91 -10.12 -16.23
CA LEU A 57 -14.90 -11.39 -16.97
C LEU A 57 -13.87 -11.29 -18.08
N GLN A 58 -13.02 -12.33 -18.21
CA GLN A 58 -12.14 -12.56 -19.34
C GLN A 58 -12.35 -13.97 -19.81
N MET A 59 -12.52 -14.17 -21.11
CA MET A 59 -12.83 -15.45 -21.73
C MET A 59 -11.95 -15.70 -22.93
N ASP A 60 -11.55 -16.97 -23.10
CA ASP A 60 -10.90 -17.49 -24.30
C ASP A 60 -11.68 -18.71 -24.79
N ILE A 61 -12.17 -18.64 -26.04
CA ILE A 61 -12.95 -19.71 -26.70
C ILE A 61 -12.07 -20.30 -27.78
N LYS A 62 -11.74 -21.58 -27.68
CA LYS A 62 -10.83 -22.30 -28.59
C LYS A 62 -11.55 -23.16 -29.60
N ILE A 63 -12.88 -23.20 -29.57
CA ILE A 63 -13.77 -23.91 -30.48
C ILE A 63 -14.64 -22.93 -31.29
N THR A 64 -15.42 -23.42 -32.25
CA THR A 64 -16.21 -22.57 -33.16
C THR A 64 -17.31 -21.75 -32.49
N GLY A 65 -17.61 -21.99 -31.23
CA GLY A 65 -18.55 -21.23 -30.43
C GLY A 65 -19.15 -22.05 -29.30
N ILE A 66 -19.82 -21.33 -28.42
CA ILE A 66 -20.53 -21.89 -27.26
C ILE A 66 -21.99 -21.46 -27.33
N THR A 67 -22.90 -22.29 -26.79
CA THR A 67 -24.32 -21.99 -26.72
C THR A 67 -24.67 -21.15 -25.50
N PHE A 68 -25.83 -20.49 -25.49
CA PHE A 68 -26.34 -19.80 -24.32
C PHE A 68 -26.51 -20.73 -23.12
N GLU A 69 -26.94 -21.99 -23.35
CA GLU A 69 -27.08 -23.00 -22.30
C GLU A 69 -25.74 -23.30 -21.61
N ILE A 70 -24.67 -23.47 -22.39
CA ILE A 70 -23.31 -23.67 -21.86
C ILE A 70 -22.89 -22.46 -21.00
N MET A 71 -23.13 -21.25 -21.52
CA MET A 71 -22.77 -20.02 -20.81
C MET A 71 -23.56 -19.84 -19.52
N GLU A 72 -24.86 -20.05 -19.54
CA GLU A 72 -25.72 -19.96 -18.37
C GLU A 72 -25.26 -20.93 -17.27
N LYS A 73 -25.04 -22.19 -17.62
CA LYS A 73 -24.55 -23.20 -16.69
C LYS A 73 -23.16 -22.85 -16.14
N ALA A 74 -22.27 -22.34 -17.00
CA ALA A 74 -20.93 -21.96 -16.59
C ALA A 74 -20.93 -20.77 -15.64
N LEU A 75 -21.76 -19.75 -15.86
CA LEU A 75 -21.90 -18.58 -15.00
C LEU A 75 -22.55 -18.92 -13.65
N ASP A 76 -23.55 -19.78 -13.65
CA ASP A 76 -24.20 -20.25 -12.41
C ASP A 76 -23.20 -21.04 -11.55
N GLN A 77 -22.48 -21.97 -12.15
CA GLN A 77 -21.44 -22.74 -11.45
C GLN A 77 -20.31 -21.83 -10.93
N ALA A 78 -19.91 -20.83 -11.71
CA ALA A 78 -18.94 -19.84 -11.31
C ALA A 78 -19.45 -18.95 -10.15
N LYS A 79 -20.75 -18.65 -10.11
CA LYS A 79 -21.38 -17.94 -9.00
C LYS A 79 -21.25 -18.71 -7.71
N ASP A 80 -21.57 -20.00 -7.73
CA ASP A 80 -21.45 -20.88 -6.56
C ASP A 80 -20.01 -20.93 -6.05
N GLY A 81 -19.04 -21.09 -6.96
CA GLY A 81 -17.61 -21.04 -6.63
C GLY A 81 -17.19 -19.71 -6.01
N ARG A 82 -17.59 -18.58 -6.59
CA ARG A 82 -17.28 -17.24 -6.05
C ARG A 82 -17.89 -17.01 -4.66
N VAL A 83 -19.14 -17.42 -4.47
CA VAL A 83 -19.83 -17.31 -3.16
C VAL A 83 -19.12 -18.15 -2.12
N HIS A 84 -18.70 -19.38 -2.46
CA HIS A 84 -17.89 -20.20 -1.59
C HIS A 84 -16.59 -19.50 -1.16
N ILE A 85 -15.84 -18.96 -2.13
CA ILE A 85 -14.59 -18.24 -1.86
C ILE A 85 -14.83 -16.99 -1.01
N LEU A 86 -15.88 -16.20 -1.29
CA LEU A 86 -16.26 -15.04 -0.47
C LEU A 86 -16.56 -15.42 0.98
N ASN A 87 -17.24 -16.57 1.19
CA ASN A 87 -17.53 -17.07 2.53
C ASN A 87 -16.25 -17.46 3.28
N GLU A 88 -15.29 -18.11 2.62
CA GLU A 88 -13.97 -18.40 3.21
C GLU A 88 -13.19 -17.12 3.53
N MET A 89 -13.16 -16.16 2.63
CA MET A 89 -12.53 -14.86 2.86
C MET A 89 -13.15 -14.14 4.06
N ASN A 90 -14.47 -14.15 4.19
CA ASN A 90 -15.19 -13.49 5.27
C ASN A 90 -14.96 -14.11 6.66
N LYS A 91 -14.48 -15.36 6.75
CA LYS A 91 -14.04 -15.96 8.02
C LYS A 91 -12.78 -15.27 8.56
N THR A 92 -11.93 -14.75 7.69
CA THR A 92 -10.66 -14.12 8.04
C THR A 92 -10.76 -12.59 8.13
N ILE A 93 -11.38 -11.96 7.13
CA ILE A 93 -11.49 -10.49 7.04
C ILE A 93 -12.83 -10.08 6.44
N LYS A 94 -13.64 -9.35 7.20
CA LYS A 94 -15.00 -8.91 6.80
C LYS A 94 -15.03 -7.49 6.24
N SER A 95 -14.03 -6.67 6.56
CA SER A 95 -13.94 -5.29 6.12
C SER A 95 -12.48 -4.88 5.99
N SER A 96 -12.21 -3.84 5.20
CA SER A 96 -10.86 -3.28 5.10
C SER A 96 -10.33 -2.85 6.46
N ARG A 97 -9.05 -3.13 6.73
CA ARG A 97 -8.38 -2.67 7.95
C ARG A 97 -8.37 -1.14 7.99
N LYS A 98 -8.55 -0.57 9.17
CA LYS A 98 -8.47 0.89 9.37
C LYS A 98 -7.04 1.41 9.22
N GLU A 99 -6.07 0.58 9.52
CA GLU A 99 -4.64 0.90 9.43
C GLU A 99 -3.91 -0.13 8.59
N VAL A 100 -2.91 0.34 7.89
CA VAL A 100 -2.02 -0.50 7.08
C VAL A 100 -1.25 -1.44 8.01
N GLY A 101 -1.11 -2.70 7.60
CA GLY A 101 -0.47 -3.72 8.39
C GLY A 101 0.94 -3.34 8.89
N LYS A 102 1.37 -3.91 10.00
CA LYS A 102 2.65 -3.63 10.66
C LYS A 102 3.88 -3.75 9.73
N HIS A 103 3.81 -4.65 8.76
CA HIS A 103 4.90 -4.93 7.82
C HIS A 103 4.70 -4.31 6.42
N THR A 104 3.64 -3.53 6.25
CA THR A 104 3.38 -2.88 4.96
C THR A 104 4.21 -1.60 4.85
N PRO A 105 4.89 -1.37 3.72
CA PRO A 105 5.58 -0.12 3.46
C PRO A 105 4.64 1.07 3.64
N LYS A 106 5.10 2.07 4.36
CA LYS A 106 4.31 3.27 4.68
C LYS A 106 4.91 4.50 4.03
N MET A 107 4.04 5.33 3.49
CA MET A 107 4.41 6.65 2.99
C MET A 107 3.68 7.73 3.78
N GLU A 108 4.41 8.77 4.14
CA GLU A 108 3.86 9.98 4.73
C GLU A 108 4.39 11.19 3.98
N THR A 109 3.50 12.13 3.69
CA THR A 109 3.90 13.42 3.12
C THR A 109 3.67 14.49 4.18
N ILE A 110 4.74 15.13 4.58
CA ILE A 110 4.74 16.29 5.47
C ILE A 110 5.03 17.55 4.67
N LYS A 111 4.63 18.70 5.20
CA LYS A 111 4.86 19.99 4.57
C LYS A 111 5.80 20.82 5.43
N VAL A 112 6.90 21.26 4.84
CA VAL A 112 7.84 22.22 5.45
C VAL A 112 7.72 23.57 4.77
N ASP A 113 8.09 24.64 5.46
CA ASP A 113 8.15 25.96 4.83
C ASP A 113 9.20 25.96 3.71
N LYS A 114 8.95 26.66 2.61
CA LYS A 114 9.89 26.72 1.46
C LYS A 114 11.29 27.20 1.88
N LYS A 115 11.39 28.09 2.85
CA LYS A 115 12.68 28.59 3.38
C LYS A 115 13.47 27.52 4.14
N ASP A 116 12.79 26.49 4.65
CA ASP A 116 13.40 25.42 5.44
C ASP A 116 13.82 24.21 4.56
N ILE A 117 13.44 24.20 3.28
CA ILE A 117 13.83 23.15 2.31
C ILE A 117 15.35 22.98 2.26
N ALA A 118 16.07 24.13 2.18
CA ALA A 118 17.54 24.10 2.14
C ALA A 118 18.15 23.50 3.41
N THR A 119 17.50 23.65 4.57
CA THR A 119 17.92 23.05 5.84
C THR A 119 17.71 21.54 5.83
N VAL A 120 16.59 21.07 5.32
CA VAL A 120 16.28 19.63 5.20
C VAL A 120 17.22 18.94 4.23
N ILE A 121 17.52 19.56 3.10
CA ILE A 121 18.46 19.01 2.11
C ILE A 121 19.90 19.09 2.64
N GLY A 122 20.28 20.23 3.24
CA GLY A 122 21.63 20.51 3.71
C GLY A 122 22.62 20.80 2.57
N LYS A 123 23.81 21.30 2.93
CA LYS A 123 24.86 21.62 1.94
C LYS A 123 25.25 20.39 1.14
N GLY A 124 25.05 20.45 -0.19
CA GLY A 124 25.32 19.33 -1.09
C GLY A 124 24.54 18.04 -0.77
N GLY A 125 23.36 18.15 -0.12
CA GLY A 125 22.53 17.02 0.24
C GLY A 125 22.99 16.25 1.49
N ALA A 126 23.87 16.80 2.32
CA ALA A 126 24.44 16.10 3.47
C ALA A 126 23.39 15.74 4.52
N THR A 127 22.47 16.66 4.82
CA THR A 127 21.45 16.45 5.85
C THR A 127 20.44 15.38 5.44
N ILE A 128 19.94 15.43 4.21
CA ILE A 128 18.99 14.42 3.73
C ILE A 128 19.63 13.02 3.67
N ARG A 129 20.91 12.92 3.29
CA ARG A 129 21.63 11.65 3.33
C ARG A 129 21.79 11.12 4.75
N GLU A 130 22.09 11.98 5.71
CA GLU A 130 22.16 11.60 7.13
C GLU A 130 20.82 11.08 7.67
N ILE A 131 19.70 11.71 7.27
CA ILE A 131 18.36 11.25 7.65
C ILE A 131 18.10 9.85 7.06
N VAL A 132 18.37 9.66 5.77
CA VAL A 132 18.19 8.38 5.07
C VAL A 132 19.04 7.29 5.71
N GLU A 133 20.30 7.57 6.01
CA GLU A 133 21.26 6.62 6.57
C GLU A 133 20.90 6.20 8.00
N LYS A 134 20.51 7.16 8.84
CA LYS A 134 20.16 6.90 10.26
C LYS A 134 18.79 6.26 10.42
N SER A 135 17.81 6.64 9.60
CA SER A 135 16.46 6.11 9.69
C SER A 135 16.23 4.85 8.88
N GLY A 136 16.92 4.67 7.77
CA GLY A 136 16.64 3.64 6.77
C GLY A 136 15.42 3.94 5.89
N ALA A 137 14.86 5.15 5.97
CA ALA A 137 13.75 5.61 5.13
C ALA A 137 14.27 6.17 3.80
N LYS A 138 13.40 6.21 2.79
CA LYS A 138 13.61 7.03 1.58
C LYS A 138 12.92 8.37 1.80
N VAL A 139 13.63 9.46 1.50
CA VAL A 139 13.11 10.82 1.65
C VAL A 139 13.23 11.55 0.32
N ASP A 140 12.11 12.09 -0.15
CA ASP A 140 12.02 12.92 -1.35
C ASP A 140 11.50 14.31 -0.96
N VAL A 141 12.16 15.36 -1.48
CA VAL A 141 11.84 16.76 -1.17
C VAL A 141 11.52 17.51 -2.44
N LYS A 142 10.32 18.08 -2.53
CA LYS A 142 9.89 18.91 -3.65
C LYS A 142 10.07 20.39 -3.36
N ASP A 143 10.26 21.18 -4.39
CA ASP A 143 10.38 22.65 -4.32
C ASP A 143 9.10 23.34 -3.77
N THR A 144 7.98 22.61 -3.71
CA THR A 144 6.74 23.06 -3.09
C THR A 144 6.79 23.06 -1.56
N GLY A 145 7.79 22.41 -0.95
CA GLY A 145 7.89 22.15 0.47
C GLY A 145 7.25 20.84 0.91
N GLU A 146 6.76 20.02 -0.03
CA GLU A 146 6.32 18.66 0.25
C GLU A 146 7.53 17.75 0.45
N VAL A 147 7.57 17.07 1.59
CA VAL A 147 8.59 16.07 1.91
C VAL A 147 7.90 14.72 2.06
N THR A 148 8.20 13.81 1.16
CA THR A 148 7.64 12.45 1.17
C THR A 148 8.63 11.50 1.82
N VAL A 149 8.21 10.84 2.88
CA VAL A 149 8.97 9.82 3.62
C VAL A 149 8.36 8.45 3.32
N ALA A 150 9.12 7.58 2.68
CA ALA A 150 8.73 6.19 2.42
C ALA A 150 9.59 5.24 3.27
N ALA A 151 8.95 4.36 4.02
CA ALA A 151 9.62 3.47 4.98
C ALA A 151 9.04 2.06 4.95
N ALA A 152 9.87 1.07 5.25
CA ALA A 152 9.47 -0.33 5.31
C ALA A 152 8.50 -0.65 6.46
N ASN A 153 8.53 0.16 7.53
CA ASN A 153 7.67 0.01 8.70
C ASN A 153 7.42 1.36 9.40
N GLU A 154 6.55 1.33 10.39
CA GLU A 154 6.13 2.51 11.16
C GLU A 154 7.25 3.16 11.97
N GLU A 155 8.16 2.38 12.54
CA GLU A 155 9.25 2.88 13.39
C GLU A 155 10.23 3.71 12.55
N ILE A 156 10.65 3.18 11.42
CA ILE A 156 11.51 3.87 10.45
C ILE A 156 10.87 5.17 9.98
N ARG A 157 9.57 5.12 9.64
CA ARG A 157 8.82 6.30 9.20
C ARG A 157 8.80 7.38 10.28
N LYS A 158 8.41 7.01 11.52
CA LYS A 158 8.35 7.94 12.64
C LYS A 158 9.70 8.58 12.93
N LEU A 159 10.76 7.78 12.91
CA LEU A 159 12.12 8.29 13.13
C LEU A 159 12.52 9.34 12.09
N ALA A 160 12.30 9.03 10.79
CA ALA A 160 12.62 9.96 9.72
C ALA A 160 11.80 11.25 9.80
N VAL A 161 10.50 11.15 10.03
CA VAL A 161 9.60 12.31 10.21
C VAL A 161 10.01 13.15 11.41
N GLN A 162 10.36 12.52 12.53
CA GLN A 162 10.84 13.22 13.71
C GLN A 162 12.14 13.96 13.44
N MET A 163 13.12 13.33 12.79
CA MET A 163 14.38 13.98 12.42
C MET A 163 14.15 15.21 11.54
N ILE A 164 13.22 15.13 10.57
CA ILE A 164 12.88 16.27 9.70
C ILE A 164 12.22 17.39 10.53
N ASN A 165 11.25 17.04 11.36
CA ASN A 165 10.56 18.01 12.22
C ASN A 165 11.51 18.71 13.18
N ASP A 166 12.46 18.00 13.78
CA ASP A 166 13.46 18.57 14.68
C ASP A 166 14.39 19.58 13.98
N LEU A 167 14.67 19.36 12.68
CA LEU A 167 15.48 20.28 11.88
C LEU A 167 14.78 21.60 11.56
N VAL A 168 13.45 21.56 11.40
CA VAL A 168 12.65 22.73 11.01
C VAL A 168 11.89 23.34 12.20
N ALA A 169 11.97 22.69 13.36
CA ALA A 169 11.32 23.17 14.58
C ALA A 169 11.83 24.56 14.95
N LYS A 170 10.90 25.43 15.33
CA LYS A 170 11.21 26.77 15.84
C LYS A 170 10.97 26.83 17.32
N PRO A 171 11.84 27.53 18.11
CA PRO A 171 11.61 27.69 19.53
C PRO A 171 10.33 28.49 19.75
N GLU A 172 9.51 28.01 20.68
CA GLU A 172 8.29 28.67 21.08
C GLU A 172 8.51 29.28 22.49
N MET A 173 8.12 30.53 22.66
CA MET A 173 8.22 31.20 23.97
C MET A 173 7.39 30.46 25.00
N GLY A 174 7.98 30.26 26.20
CA GLY A 174 7.34 29.57 27.31
C GLY A 174 7.47 28.03 27.27
N LYS A 175 8.05 27.44 26.20
CA LYS A 175 8.35 26.01 26.19
C LYS A 175 9.76 25.69 26.72
N THR A 176 9.88 24.56 27.38
CA THR A 176 11.17 24.04 27.88
C THR A 176 11.70 23.01 26.88
N TYR A 177 12.96 23.16 26.50
CA TYR A 177 13.64 22.24 25.57
C TYR A 177 14.83 21.56 26.26
N LYS A 178 15.10 20.31 25.90
CA LYS A 178 16.36 19.66 26.30
C LYS A 178 17.44 20.06 25.29
N GLY A 179 18.57 20.52 25.81
CA GLY A 179 19.71 20.93 25.00
C GLY A 179 21.03 20.37 25.52
N LYS A 180 22.04 20.38 24.66
CA LYS A 180 23.41 20.00 24.99
C LYS A 180 24.28 21.27 25.03
N VAL A 181 24.98 21.50 26.14
CA VAL A 181 25.96 22.58 26.22
C VAL A 181 27.10 22.30 25.24
N VAL A 182 27.30 23.21 24.31
CA VAL A 182 28.32 23.09 23.25
C VAL A 182 29.52 24.00 23.49
N LYS A 183 29.32 25.09 24.23
CA LYS A 183 30.40 26.04 24.59
C LYS A 183 30.06 26.79 25.86
N ILE A 184 31.02 26.98 26.73
CA ILE A 184 30.90 27.80 27.95
C ILE A 184 31.78 29.05 27.75
N MET A 185 31.24 30.22 28.05
CA MET A 185 31.89 31.52 28.01
C MET A 185 31.71 32.20 29.37
N GLU A 186 32.46 33.29 29.66
CA GLU A 186 32.37 34.04 30.91
C GLU A 186 30.98 34.64 31.17
N PHE A 187 30.22 34.90 30.07
CA PHE A 187 28.88 35.52 30.12
C PHE A 187 27.72 34.53 30.00
N GLY A 188 27.97 33.24 29.81
CA GLY A 188 26.92 32.24 29.70
C GLY A 188 27.34 30.96 28.96
N ALA A 189 26.38 30.09 28.71
CA ALA A 189 26.63 28.84 28.03
C ALA A 189 25.82 28.76 26.72
N PHE A 190 26.45 28.42 25.62
CA PHE A 190 25.77 28.08 24.38
C PHE A 190 25.22 26.66 24.49
N VAL A 191 23.92 26.55 24.29
CA VAL A 191 23.19 25.29 24.37
C VAL A 191 22.61 24.96 22.97
N ASN A 192 23.02 23.84 22.43
CA ASN A 192 22.40 23.33 21.21
C ASN A 192 21.09 22.63 21.57
N PHE A 193 20.02 23.04 20.95
CA PHE A 193 18.67 22.46 21.11
C PHE A 193 17.93 22.45 19.77
N LEU A 194 16.85 21.70 19.68
CA LEU A 194 16.09 21.50 18.44
C LEU A 194 17.01 21.19 17.23
N GLY A 195 17.87 20.18 17.41
CA GLY A 195 18.74 19.68 16.36
C GLY A 195 19.96 20.53 16.05
N LYS A 196 19.82 21.72 15.47
CA LYS A 196 20.94 22.57 15.04
C LYS A 196 20.84 24.02 15.50
N GLN A 197 19.96 24.33 16.42
CA GLN A 197 19.82 25.68 16.95
C GLN A 197 20.64 25.84 18.21
N ASP A 198 21.44 26.91 18.27
CA ASP A 198 22.18 27.28 19.44
C ASP A 198 21.51 28.48 20.11
N GLY A 199 21.28 28.37 21.38
CA GLY A 199 20.79 29.44 22.24
C GLY A 199 21.81 29.78 23.34
N LEU A 200 21.75 31.00 23.87
CA LEU A 200 22.53 31.50 25.00
C LEU A 200 21.68 31.53 26.26
#